data_ac27f87a757aa94f465c1078e44ca75f
#
_entry.id   ac27f87a757aa94f465c1078e44ca75f
#
_cell.length_a   1.000
_cell.length_b   1.000
_cell.length_c   1.000
_cell.angle_alpha   90.00
_cell.angle_beta   90.00
_cell.angle_gamma   90.00
#
_symmetry.space_group_name_H-M   'P 1'
#
loop_
_entity.id
_entity.type
_entity.pdbx_description
1 polymer ?
#
loop_
_entity_poly.entity_id
_entity_poly.type
_entity_poly.pdbx_seq_one_letter_code
_entity_poly.pdbx_strand_id
1 'polypeptide(L)'
;MAETMRCYRHPGRETRVSCATCGRPICTECMVPTEVGIKCPDDARLPRGARAGVMKRDQIARSFLAGVAVALLGALIVYYVLPQIGFGRLILSALAGWGAGVFVHRAGGRNGGPLAMAISGVAVAVAFAPALIQPLLNGNVPVYLLLPALVAVGFAVYNSR
;
A
#
# COMPACT_ATOMS: atom_id res chain seq x y z
N MET A 1 30.57 -12.81 36.11
CA MET A 1 29.65 -13.96 36.23
C MET A 1 28.26 -13.45 35.89
N ALA A 2 27.59 -14.09 34.93
CA ALA A 2 26.24 -13.64 34.52
C ALA A 2 25.26 -14.09 35.60
N GLU A 3 24.56 -13.16 36.22
CA GLU A 3 23.58 -13.39 37.27
C GLU A 3 22.40 -14.18 36.73
N THR A 4 22.09 -15.33 37.34
CA THR A 4 20.93 -16.14 36.94
C THR A 4 19.68 -15.49 37.49
N MET A 5 18.76 -15.13 36.58
CA MET A 5 17.48 -14.51 36.90
C MET A 5 16.34 -15.54 36.73
N ARG A 6 15.21 -15.31 37.36
CA ARG A 6 14.02 -16.17 37.21
C ARG A 6 13.07 -15.60 36.20
N CYS A 7 12.53 -16.48 35.33
CA CYS A 7 11.57 -16.07 34.31
C CYS A 7 10.35 -15.37 34.95
N TYR A 8 9.94 -14.22 34.40
CA TYR A 8 8.82 -13.45 34.93
C TYR A 8 7.47 -14.20 34.88
N ARG A 9 7.33 -15.17 34.00
CA ARG A 9 6.12 -15.99 33.83
C ARG A 9 6.20 -17.35 34.50
N HIS A 10 7.43 -17.88 34.69
CA HIS A 10 7.71 -19.18 35.25
C HIS A 10 8.76 -19.04 36.38
N PRO A 11 8.33 -18.68 37.61
CA PRO A 11 9.26 -18.38 38.73
C PRO A 11 10.18 -19.53 39.10
N GLY A 12 9.81 -20.77 38.80
CA GLY A 12 10.61 -21.96 39.04
C GLY A 12 11.73 -22.22 38.01
N ARG A 13 11.84 -21.39 36.97
CA ARG A 13 12.84 -21.58 35.89
C ARG A 13 13.87 -20.47 35.90
N GLU A 14 15.13 -20.88 36.03
CA GLU A 14 16.26 -19.96 35.91
C GLU A 14 16.55 -19.68 34.43
N THR A 15 16.92 -18.45 34.14
CA THR A 15 17.27 -17.97 32.82
C THR A 15 18.37 -16.93 32.86
N ARG A 16 19.15 -16.85 31.79
CA ARG A 16 20.15 -15.79 31.57
C ARG A 16 19.75 -14.86 30.40
N VAL A 17 18.54 -15.04 29.87
CA VAL A 17 18.06 -14.28 28.72
C VAL A 17 16.97 -13.31 29.16
N SER A 18 17.09 -12.07 28.71
CA SER A 18 16.10 -11.02 28.93
C SER A 18 15.45 -10.58 27.62
N CYS A 19 14.23 -10.07 27.71
CA CYS A 19 13.53 -9.49 26.56
C CYS A 19 14.26 -8.25 26.05
N ALA A 20 14.49 -8.18 24.73
CA ALA A 20 15.18 -7.06 24.10
C ALA A 20 14.41 -5.71 24.20
N THR A 21 13.11 -5.74 24.51
CA THR A 21 12.27 -4.53 24.59
C THR A 21 12.05 -4.07 26.02
N CYS A 22 11.60 -4.96 26.92
CA CYS A 22 11.23 -4.60 28.30
C CYS A 22 12.27 -5.04 29.37
N GLY A 23 13.32 -5.76 28.97
CA GLY A 23 14.38 -6.22 29.90
C GLY A 23 13.99 -7.35 30.86
N ARG A 24 12.73 -7.84 30.83
CA ARG A 24 12.28 -8.91 31.74
C ARG A 24 12.96 -10.23 31.41
N PRO A 25 13.37 -11.02 32.45
CA PRO A 25 13.96 -12.33 32.24
C PRO A 25 12.92 -13.31 31.66
N ILE A 26 13.30 -14.06 30.63
CA ILE A 26 12.42 -14.98 29.90
C ILE A 26 13.10 -16.34 29.72
N CYS A 27 12.39 -17.43 30.02
CA CYS A 27 12.87 -18.79 29.80
C CYS A 27 12.70 -19.23 28.34
N THR A 28 13.28 -20.36 27.99
CA THR A 28 13.25 -20.91 26.61
C THR A 28 11.85 -21.09 26.02
N GLU A 29 10.83 -21.36 26.84
CA GLU A 29 9.43 -21.46 26.38
C GLU A 29 8.77 -20.09 26.14
N CYS A 30 9.27 -19.04 26.78
CA CYS A 30 8.78 -17.68 26.63
C CYS A 30 9.54 -16.86 25.61
N MET A 31 10.58 -17.43 25.00
CA MET A 31 11.36 -16.77 23.96
C MET A 31 10.62 -16.77 22.63
N VAL A 32 10.35 -15.59 22.09
CA VAL A 32 9.83 -15.42 20.73
C VAL A 32 10.91 -14.76 19.88
N PRO A 33 11.50 -15.46 18.91
CA PRO A 33 12.48 -14.87 18.02
C PRO A 33 11.80 -13.87 17.10
N THR A 34 12.39 -12.69 16.99
CA THR A 34 11.94 -11.62 16.09
C THR A 34 13.13 -11.08 15.31
N GLU A 35 12.91 -10.35 14.22
CA GLU A 35 13.98 -9.75 13.39
C GLU A 35 14.91 -8.82 14.18
N VAL A 36 14.44 -8.30 15.31
CA VAL A 36 15.20 -7.38 16.17
C VAL A 36 15.64 -8.02 17.50
N GLY A 37 15.67 -9.35 17.56
CA GLY A 37 16.13 -10.09 18.74
C GLY A 37 15.04 -10.91 19.44
N ILE A 38 15.36 -11.44 20.63
CA ILE A 38 14.45 -12.29 21.39
C ILE A 38 13.54 -11.40 22.26
N LYS A 39 12.22 -11.56 22.11
CA LYS A 39 11.20 -10.82 22.87
C LYS A 39 10.33 -11.73 23.73
N CYS A 40 9.71 -11.15 24.75
CA CYS A 40 8.67 -11.83 25.52
C CYS A 40 7.38 -11.95 24.69
N PRO A 41 6.46 -12.89 25.01
CA PRO A 41 5.24 -13.08 24.26
C PRO A 41 4.32 -11.84 24.20
N ASP A 42 4.44 -10.96 25.21
CA ASP A 42 3.66 -9.71 25.29
C ASP A 42 4.19 -8.66 24.31
N ASP A 43 5.52 -8.48 24.25
CA ASP A 43 6.19 -7.52 23.35
C ASP A 43 6.38 -8.06 21.92
N ALA A 44 6.31 -9.37 21.73
CA ALA A 44 6.36 -9.99 20.41
C ALA A 44 5.06 -9.79 19.61
N ARG A 45 3.95 -9.49 20.29
CA ARG A 45 2.68 -9.16 19.63
C ARG A 45 2.74 -7.73 19.13
N LEU A 46 3.08 -7.55 17.87
CA LEU A 46 2.96 -6.25 17.21
C LEU A 46 1.51 -5.77 17.31
N PRO A 47 1.25 -4.55 17.80
CA PRO A 47 -0.08 -3.95 17.72
C PRO A 47 -0.55 -3.96 16.28
N ARG A 48 -1.85 -4.21 16.05
CA ARG A 48 -2.42 -4.36 14.70
C ARG A 48 -2.05 -3.22 13.75
N GLY A 49 -1.87 -2.00 14.26
CA GLY A 49 -1.47 -0.83 13.49
C GLY A 49 0.04 -0.71 13.17
N ALA A 50 0.88 -1.58 13.73
CA ALA A 50 2.33 -1.59 13.44
C ALA A 50 2.73 -2.64 12.39
N ARG A 51 1.77 -3.41 11.87
CA ARG A 51 2.03 -4.36 10.79
C ARG A 51 2.17 -3.60 9.47
N ALA A 52 3.23 -3.86 8.73
CA ALA A 52 3.40 -3.34 7.38
C ALA A 52 2.16 -3.71 6.52
N GLY A 53 1.67 -2.75 5.75
CA GLY A 53 0.49 -2.94 4.90
C GLY A 53 -0.88 -2.77 5.58
N VAL A 54 -0.94 -2.50 6.91
CA VAL A 54 -2.19 -2.19 7.61
C VAL A 54 -2.35 -0.69 7.76
N MET A 55 -3.32 -0.13 7.05
CA MET A 55 -3.63 1.31 7.10
C MET A 55 -4.58 1.64 8.25
N LYS A 56 -4.34 2.75 8.93
CA LYS A 56 -5.28 3.33 9.91
C LYS A 56 -6.47 3.97 9.17
N ARG A 57 -7.59 4.14 9.87
CA ARG A 57 -8.83 4.71 9.28
C ARG A 57 -8.60 6.08 8.62
N ASP A 58 -7.86 6.95 9.27
CA ASP A 58 -7.48 8.28 8.75
C ASP A 58 -6.58 8.19 7.51
N GLN A 59 -5.70 7.21 7.44
CA GLN A 59 -4.86 6.96 6.27
C GLN A 59 -5.70 6.44 5.09
N ILE A 60 -6.68 5.56 5.36
CA ILE A 60 -7.62 5.07 4.34
C ILE A 60 -8.44 6.24 3.79
N ALA A 61 -8.97 7.11 4.66
CA ALA A 61 -9.74 8.28 4.24
C ALA A 61 -8.92 9.23 3.36
N ARG A 62 -7.67 9.52 3.75
CA ARG A 62 -6.75 10.35 2.94
C ARG A 62 -6.41 9.71 1.60
N SER A 63 -6.13 8.40 1.57
CA SER A 63 -5.87 7.67 0.31
C SER A 63 -7.09 7.65 -0.58
N PHE A 64 -8.29 7.51 -0.02
CA PHE A 64 -9.53 7.55 -0.77
C PHE A 64 -9.78 8.92 -1.38
N LEU A 65 -9.62 10.00 -0.62
CA LEU A 65 -9.72 11.38 -1.13
C LEU A 65 -8.70 11.66 -2.23
N ALA A 66 -7.46 11.19 -2.05
CA ALA A 66 -6.44 11.28 -3.08
C ALA A 66 -6.83 10.50 -4.34
N GLY A 67 -7.41 9.30 -4.18
CA GLY A 67 -7.95 8.51 -5.28
C GLY A 67 -9.06 9.20 -6.04
N VAL A 68 -10.00 9.84 -5.33
CA VAL A 68 -11.06 10.65 -5.96
C VAL A 68 -10.48 11.82 -6.74
N ALA A 69 -9.51 12.54 -6.18
CA ALA A 69 -8.84 13.64 -6.88
C ALA A 69 -8.12 13.14 -8.15
N VAL A 70 -7.43 12.01 -8.08
CA VAL A 70 -6.79 11.38 -9.24
C VAL A 70 -7.82 10.99 -10.30
N ALA A 71 -8.96 10.40 -9.88
CA ALA A 71 -10.02 10.01 -10.81
C ALA A 71 -10.61 11.21 -11.55
N LEU A 72 -10.91 12.30 -10.85
CA LEU A 72 -11.51 13.51 -11.44
C LEU A 72 -10.52 14.24 -12.35
N LEU A 73 -9.32 14.54 -11.87
CA LEU A 73 -8.30 15.22 -12.67
C LEU A 73 -7.83 14.35 -13.84
N GLY A 74 -7.66 13.05 -13.59
CA GLY A 74 -7.31 12.08 -14.61
C GLY A 74 -8.35 11.98 -15.70
N ALA A 75 -9.65 11.96 -15.37
CA ALA A 75 -10.73 11.93 -16.34
C ALA A 75 -10.72 13.17 -17.25
N LEU A 76 -10.48 14.36 -16.69
CA LEU A 76 -10.33 15.58 -17.48
C LEU A 76 -9.13 15.50 -18.44
N ILE A 77 -7.98 15.04 -17.98
CA ILE A 77 -6.78 14.89 -18.80
C ILE A 77 -7.00 13.85 -19.89
N VAL A 78 -7.56 12.69 -19.54
CA VAL A 78 -7.82 11.61 -20.50
C VAL A 78 -8.81 12.06 -21.57
N TYR A 79 -9.83 12.81 -21.20
CA TYR A 79 -10.87 13.25 -22.12
C TYR A 79 -10.42 14.38 -23.05
N TYR A 80 -9.75 15.41 -22.51
CA TYR A 80 -9.39 16.60 -23.28
C TYR A 80 -7.98 16.58 -23.88
N VAL A 81 -6.99 15.99 -23.17
CA VAL A 81 -5.58 16.07 -23.57
C VAL A 81 -5.13 14.83 -24.33
N LEU A 82 -5.54 13.65 -23.91
CA LEU A 82 -5.07 12.40 -24.50
C LEU A 82 -5.42 12.25 -26.03
N PRO A 83 -6.58 12.70 -26.52
CA PRO A 83 -6.89 12.64 -27.96
C PRO A 83 -6.01 13.54 -28.81
N GLN A 84 -5.48 14.64 -28.24
CA GLN A 84 -4.61 15.61 -28.92
C GLN A 84 -3.19 15.06 -29.16
N ILE A 85 -2.78 14.07 -28.38
CA ILE A 85 -1.42 13.52 -28.40
C ILE A 85 -1.42 12.21 -29.19
N GLY A 86 -0.77 12.19 -30.34
CA GLY A 86 -0.69 11.02 -31.22
C GLY A 86 0.10 9.87 -30.59
N PHE A 87 1.38 9.74 -30.97
CA PHE A 87 2.22 8.60 -30.59
C PHE A 87 2.62 8.55 -29.11
N GLY A 88 2.61 9.68 -28.40
CA GLY A 88 3.02 9.78 -26.98
C GLY A 88 2.01 9.27 -25.93
N ARG A 89 0.85 8.78 -26.34
CA ARG A 89 -0.23 8.34 -25.40
C ARG A 89 0.22 7.29 -24.40
N LEU A 90 1.00 6.29 -24.84
CA LEU A 90 1.49 5.22 -23.96
C LEU A 90 2.45 5.74 -22.91
N ILE A 91 3.38 6.61 -23.29
CA ILE A 91 4.36 7.18 -22.38
C ILE A 91 3.66 8.09 -21.37
N LEU A 92 2.76 8.95 -21.86
CA LEU A 92 2.02 9.86 -20.98
C LEU A 92 1.11 9.11 -20.00
N SER A 93 0.43 8.03 -20.44
CA SER A 93 -0.41 7.22 -19.57
C SER A 93 0.42 6.43 -18.54
N ALA A 94 1.59 5.94 -18.90
CA ALA A 94 2.52 5.30 -17.97
C ALA A 94 3.00 6.28 -16.89
N LEU A 95 3.40 7.50 -17.27
CA LEU A 95 3.83 8.56 -16.35
C LEU A 95 2.67 9.01 -15.45
N ALA A 96 1.47 9.18 -15.99
CA ALA A 96 0.28 9.55 -15.23
C ALA A 96 -0.10 8.45 -14.23
N GLY A 97 -0.07 7.18 -14.64
CA GLY A 97 -0.30 6.04 -13.74
C GLY A 97 0.74 5.94 -12.63
N TRP A 98 2.03 6.14 -12.97
CA TRP A 98 3.10 6.20 -11.99
C TRP A 98 2.87 7.34 -10.97
N GLY A 99 2.60 8.54 -11.43
CA GLY A 99 2.32 9.70 -10.57
C GLY A 99 1.11 9.50 -9.68
N ALA A 100 0.04 8.92 -10.21
CA ALA A 100 -1.18 8.57 -9.47
C ALA A 100 -0.89 7.58 -8.33
N GLY A 101 -0.13 6.50 -8.62
CA GLY A 101 0.27 5.50 -7.63
C GLY A 101 1.10 6.12 -6.50
N VAL A 102 2.12 6.92 -6.85
CA VAL A 102 2.97 7.63 -5.88
C VAL A 102 2.16 8.60 -5.03
N PHE A 103 1.20 9.32 -5.61
CA PHE A 103 0.37 10.29 -4.90
C PHE A 103 -0.54 9.61 -3.88
N VAL A 104 -1.26 8.56 -4.28
CA VAL A 104 -2.12 7.77 -3.38
C VAL A 104 -1.31 7.12 -2.27
N HIS A 105 -0.13 6.56 -2.59
CA HIS A 105 0.76 5.95 -1.60
C HIS A 105 1.25 6.96 -0.55
N ARG A 106 1.67 8.16 -0.98
CA ARG A 106 2.09 9.23 -0.06
C ARG A 106 0.94 9.75 0.79
N ALA A 107 -0.25 9.93 0.22
CA ALA A 107 -1.45 10.35 0.95
C ALA A 107 -1.85 9.34 2.05
N GLY A 108 -1.65 8.04 1.80
CA GLY A 108 -1.86 6.96 2.75
C GLY A 108 -0.80 6.82 3.85
N GLY A 109 0.18 7.75 3.92
CA GLY A 109 1.22 7.73 4.95
C GLY A 109 2.32 6.71 4.69
N ARG A 110 2.59 6.36 3.43
CA ARG A 110 3.62 5.41 2.98
C ARG A 110 3.41 3.97 3.49
N ASN A 111 2.24 3.66 4.03
CA ASN A 111 1.84 2.30 4.36
C ASN A 111 1.24 1.65 3.11
N GLY A 112 2.12 1.06 2.28
CA GLY A 112 1.70 0.25 1.15
C GLY A 112 0.79 -0.90 1.61
N GLY A 113 0.21 -1.60 0.65
CA GLY A 113 -0.60 -2.77 0.94
C GLY A 113 -1.75 -2.94 -0.06
N PRO A 114 -2.50 -4.04 0.04
CA PRO A 114 -3.52 -4.37 -0.95
C PRO A 114 -4.60 -3.29 -1.08
N LEU A 115 -4.91 -2.57 0.00
CA LEU A 115 -5.88 -1.46 -0.03
C LEU A 115 -5.37 -0.27 -0.84
N ALA A 116 -4.11 0.15 -0.66
CA ALA A 116 -3.53 1.25 -1.43
C ALA A 116 -3.47 0.89 -2.92
N MET A 117 -3.10 -0.35 -3.23
CA MET A 117 -3.07 -0.88 -4.61
C MET A 117 -4.47 -0.87 -5.24
N ALA A 118 -5.51 -1.30 -4.50
CA ALA A 118 -6.87 -1.28 -4.98
C ALA A 118 -7.38 0.15 -5.22
N ILE A 119 -7.15 1.07 -4.28
CA ILE A 119 -7.59 2.47 -4.40
C ILE A 119 -6.93 3.13 -5.62
N SER A 120 -5.62 2.97 -5.81
CA SER A 120 -4.90 3.58 -6.94
C SER A 120 -5.32 2.98 -8.28
N GLY A 121 -5.46 1.66 -8.36
CA GLY A 121 -5.89 0.97 -9.58
C GLY A 121 -7.31 1.35 -9.99
N VAL A 122 -8.25 1.36 -9.04
CA VAL A 122 -9.64 1.77 -9.29
C VAL A 122 -9.72 3.24 -9.68
N ALA A 123 -8.99 4.13 -9.00
CA ALA A 123 -8.99 5.56 -9.32
C ALA A 123 -8.56 5.82 -10.77
N VAL A 124 -7.49 5.16 -11.22
CA VAL A 124 -7.00 5.28 -12.61
C VAL A 124 -7.98 4.64 -13.59
N ALA A 125 -8.55 3.48 -13.28
CA ALA A 125 -9.56 2.84 -14.13
C ALA A 125 -10.80 3.74 -14.32
N VAL A 126 -11.28 4.38 -13.25
CA VAL A 126 -12.40 5.34 -13.29
C VAL A 126 -12.03 6.59 -14.11
N ALA A 127 -10.78 7.06 -14.07
CA ALA A 127 -10.30 8.17 -14.89
C ALA A 127 -10.41 7.89 -16.38
N PHE A 128 -10.21 6.64 -16.83
CA PHE A 128 -10.36 6.24 -18.23
C PHE A 128 -11.80 5.90 -18.62
N ALA A 129 -12.70 5.69 -17.65
CA ALA A 129 -14.07 5.24 -17.91
C ALA A 129 -14.85 6.14 -18.91
N PRO A 130 -14.86 7.48 -18.78
CA PRO A 130 -15.61 8.32 -19.72
C PRO A 130 -15.12 8.17 -21.17
N ALA A 131 -13.81 8.09 -21.36
CA ALA A 131 -13.20 7.96 -22.67
C ALA A 131 -13.42 6.58 -23.32
N LEU A 132 -13.62 5.55 -22.51
CA LEU A 132 -13.89 4.18 -22.98
C LEU A 132 -15.39 3.95 -23.23
N ILE A 133 -16.26 4.46 -22.36
CA ILE A 133 -17.71 4.22 -22.42
C ILE A 133 -18.34 4.90 -23.63
N GLN A 134 -17.95 6.13 -23.95
CA GLN A 134 -18.56 6.91 -25.03
C GLN A 134 -18.42 6.26 -26.41
N PRO A 135 -17.23 5.77 -26.84
CA PRO A 135 -17.10 5.02 -28.09
C PRO A 135 -17.84 3.69 -28.07
N LEU A 136 -17.86 2.98 -26.92
CA LEU A 136 -18.58 1.71 -26.78
C LEU A 136 -20.08 1.87 -27.00
N LEU A 137 -20.69 2.92 -26.47
CA LEU A 137 -22.11 3.23 -26.68
C LEU A 137 -22.43 3.51 -28.17
N ASN A 138 -21.44 4.00 -28.91
CA ASN A 138 -21.53 4.25 -30.36
C ASN A 138 -21.18 3.00 -31.22
N GLY A 139 -21.02 1.83 -30.61
CA GLY A 139 -20.68 0.58 -31.29
C GLY A 139 -19.21 0.45 -31.71
N ASN A 140 -18.34 1.36 -31.29
CA ASN A 140 -16.92 1.35 -31.62
C ASN A 140 -16.08 0.85 -30.44
N VAL A 141 -15.21 -0.13 -30.66
CA VAL A 141 -14.27 -0.60 -29.64
C VAL A 141 -13.01 0.26 -29.69
N PRO A 142 -12.73 1.08 -28.65
CA PRO A 142 -11.58 1.98 -28.67
C PRO A 142 -10.28 1.25 -28.29
N VAL A 143 -9.82 0.34 -29.15
CA VAL A 143 -8.60 -0.48 -28.91
C VAL A 143 -7.39 0.40 -28.61
N TYR A 144 -7.29 1.56 -29.22
CA TYR A 144 -6.21 2.54 -29.01
C TYR A 144 -6.18 3.17 -27.61
N LEU A 145 -7.28 3.06 -26.83
CA LEU A 145 -7.37 3.53 -25.45
C LEU A 145 -7.22 2.39 -24.43
N LEU A 146 -7.51 1.16 -24.81
CA LEU A 146 -7.42 0.00 -23.90
C LEU A 146 -5.98 -0.23 -23.42
N LEU A 147 -5.01 -0.20 -24.32
CA LEU A 147 -3.62 -0.45 -24.02
C LEU A 147 -3.02 0.65 -23.11
N PRO A 148 -3.20 1.96 -23.39
CA PRO A 148 -2.83 3.02 -22.44
C PRO A 148 -3.49 2.90 -21.09
N ALA A 149 -4.77 2.52 -21.01
CA ALA A 149 -5.48 2.34 -19.74
C ALA A 149 -4.88 1.19 -18.91
N LEU A 150 -4.61 0.04 -19.52
CA LEU A 150 -3.99 -1.10 -18.85
C LEU A 150 -2.58 -0.76 -18.34
N VAL A 151 -1.79 -0.07 -19.15
CA VAL A 151 -0.45 0.39 -18.76
C VAL A 151 -0.53 1.35 -17.57
N ALA A 152 -1.43 2.34 -17.60
CA ALA A 152 -1.60 3.30 -16.52
C ALA A 152 -2.03 2.63 -15.21
N VAL A 153 -3.00 1.71 -15.25
CA VAL A 153 -3.44 0.93 -14.08
C VAL A 153 -2.31 0.07 -13.54
N GLY A 154 -1.56 -0.62 -14.39
CA GLY A 154 -0.43 -1.44 -14.00
C GLY A 154 0.64 -0.65 -13.25
N PHE A 155 1.03 0.53 -13.77
CA PHE A 155 1.99 1.41 -13.10
C PHE A 155 1.46 1.99 -11.80
N ALA A 156 0.17 2.36 -11.72
CA ALA A 156 -0.45 2.86 -10.49
C ALA A 156 -0.43 1.81 -9.38
N VAL A 157 -0.82 0.57 -9.70
CA VAL A 157 -0.80 -0.55 -8.75
C VAL A 157 0.63 -0.89 -8.33
N TYR A 158 1.57 -0.95 -9.27
CA TYR A 158 2.97 -1.26 -8.97
C TYR A 158 3.60 -0.25 -8.00
N ASN A 159 3.36 1.05 -8.18
CA ASN A 159 3.95 2.10 -7.35
C ASN A 159 3.19 2.39 -6.04
N SER A 160 2.07 1.75 -5.80
CA SER A 160 1.32 1.85 -4.53
C SER A 160 1.57 0.68 -3.56
N ARG A 161 2.53 -0.19 -3.87
CA ARG A 161 2.99 -1.29 -3.01
C ARG A 161 3.63 -0.87 -1.71
#